data_7eaf476b141badeda98d67d4cc8c3dde
#
_entry.id   7eaf476b141badeda98d67d4cc8c3dde
#
_cell.length_a   1.000
_cell.length_b   1.000
_cell.length_c   1.000
_cell.angle_alpha   90.00
_cell.angle_beta   90.00
_cell.angle_gamma   90.00
#
_symmetry.space_group_name_H-M   'P 1'
#
loop_
_entity.id
_entity.type
_entity.pdbx_description
1 polymer ?
#
loop_
_entity_poly.entity_id
_entity_poly.type
_entity_poly.pdbx_seq_one_letter_code
_entity_poly.pdbx_strand_id
1 'polypeptide(L)'
;LSDAVHRQLMSDVPYGVLLSGGLDSSIIAALACTYAANRIEDDDSSPAWWPQIHSFAIGLDGSPDLAAAKTVADHIGSVHHGLTFTVQEGLDALRDVIYHIETYDVTTIRASTPMYLMARKIKAMGIKMVLSGEGADEIFGGYLYFHKAPNAREFHEETVRKIERLHLFDCARANKSMAAWGIEARVPFLDLEFLDIAMSLSPSAKLITPGKLEKQILRDAFADMLPESIAKRQKEQFSDGVGYSWIDQLRAHAAERVTDADMNRAQFRFPVNPPDTKEGYFYRSIFEEHFPSESAARCVPSGKSVACSTPEALAWDASFEGGADPSGRAVKGIHADAY
;
A
#
# COMPACT_ATOMS: atom_id res chain seq x y z
N LEU A 1 13.56 -10.43 -9.39
CA LEU A 1 12.15 -10.37 -8.97
C LEU A 1 11.36 -11.58 -9.45
N SER A 2 11.61 -12.04 -10.68
CA SER A 2 10.95 -13.25 -11.22
C SER A 2 11.18 -14.45 -10.31
N ASP A 3 12.42 -14.68 -9.85
CA ASP A 3 12.76 -15.79 -8.96
C ASP A 3 12.09 -15.63 -7.59
N ALA A 4 11.96 -14.39 -7.08
CA ALA A 4 11.27 -14.11 -5.84
C ALA A 4 9.77 -14.44 -5.94
N VAL A 5 9.12 -14.05 -7.05
CA VAL A 5 7.72 -14.42 -7.31
C VAL A 5 7.58 -15.93 -7.44
N HIS A 6 8.43 -16.56 -8.25
CA HIS A 6 8.41 -18.01 -8.47
C HIS A 6 8.48 -18.79 -7.15
N ARG A 7 9.48 -18.50 -6.30
CA ARG A 7 9.61 -19.15 -4.97
C ARG A 7 8.38 -18.93 -4.08
N GLN A 8 7.75 -17.75 -4.15
CA GLN A 8 6.59 -17.43 -3.32
C GLN A 8 5.26 -17.95 -3.86
N LEU A 9 5.23 -18.60 -5.02
CA LEU A 9 4.06 -19.32 -5.52
C LEU A 9 3.90 -20.73 -4.94
N MET A 10 4.92 -21.27 -4.25
CA MET A 10 4.82 -22.57 -3.56
C MET A 10 3.63 -22.58 -2.62
N SER A 11 2.63 -23.42 -2.88
CA SER A 11 1.38 -23.44 -2.11
C SER A 11 0.60 -24.71 -2.30
N ASP A 12 0.09 -25.27 -1.21
CA ASP A 12 -0.85 -26.40 -1.17
C ASP A 12 -2.32 -25.93 -1.03
N VAL A 13 -2.57 -24.63 -1.14
CA VAL A 13 -3.89 -24.01 -1.02
C VAL A 13 -4.18 -23.06 -2.20
N PRO A 14 -5.46 -22.79 -2.52
CA PRO A 14 -5.81 -21.80 -3.53
C PRO A 14 -5.27 -20.43 -3.18
N TYR A 15 -4.67 -19.76 -4.16
CA TYR A 15 -4.06 -18.44 -3.99
C TYR A 15 -4.46 -17.48 -5.12
N GLY A 16 -4.14 -16.21 -4.92
CA GLY A 16 -4.40 -15.15 -5.88
C GLY A 16 -3.44 -13.99 -5.76
N VAL A 17 -3.74 -12.89 -6.42
CA VAL A 17 -2.94 -11.67 -6.42
C VAL A 17 -3.80 -10.45 -6.09
N LEU A 18 -3.25 -9.51 -5.32
CA LEU A 18 -3.82 -8.19 -5.14
C LEU A 18 -3.44 -7.33 -6.34
N LEU A 19 -4.43 -6.75 -7.01
CA LEU A 19 -4.23 -6.04 -8.27
C LEU A 19 -4.94 -4.68 -8.26
N SER A 20 -4.22 -3.60 -7.96
CA SER A 20 -4.75 -2.23 -8.00
C SER A 20 -4.68 -1.59 -9.40
N GLY A 21 -4.01 -2.25 -10.35
CA GLY A 21 -3.71 -1.65 -11.66
C GLY A 21 -2.58 -0.60 -11.60
N GLY A 22 -1.89 -0.47 -10.46
CA GLY A 22 -0.62 0.23 -10.36
C GLY A 22 0.52 -0.63 -10.88
N LEU A 23 1.68 -0.01 -11.18
CA LEU A 23 2.85 -0.69 -11.74
C LEU A 23 3.24 -1.96 -10.97
N ASP A 24 3.40 -1.84 -9.66
CA ASP A 24 3.96 -2.88 -8.79
C ASP A 24 3.08 -4.12 -8.72
N SER A 25 1.80 -3.92 -8.41
CA SER A 25 0.81 -5.00 -8.36
C SER A 25 0.63 -5.68 -9.72
N SER A 26 0.74 -4.91 -10.81
CA SER A 26 0.63 -5.42 -12.17
C SER A 26 1.83 -6.29 -12.56
N ILE A 27 3.05 -5.90 -12.18
CA ILE A 27 4.26 -6.71 -12.38
C ILE A 27 4.14 -8.04 -11.62
N ILE A 28 3.75 -8.01 -10.33
CA ILE A 28 3.58 -9.23 -9.54
C ILE A 28 2.52 -10.14 -10.14
N ALA A 29 1.38 -9.58 -10.57
CA ALA A 29 0.30 -10.35 -11.18
C ALA A 29 0.72 -10.98 -12.52
N ALA A 30 1.43 -10.24 -13.38
CA ALA A 30 1.92 -10.75 -14.66
C ALA A 30 2.95 -11.89 -14.47
N LEU A 31 3.90 -11.70 -13.55
CA LEU A 31 4.88 -12.75 -13.20
C LEU A 31 4.19 -13.99 -12.60
N ALA A 32 3.23 -13.81 -11.68
CA ALA A 32 2.48 -14.92 -11.11
C ALA A 32 1.75 -15.72 -12.19
N CYS A 33 1.11 -15.06 -13.15
CA CYS A 33 0.45 -15.73 -14.28
C CYS A 33 1.43 -16.50 -15.17
N THR A 34 2.66 -16.02 -15.30
CA THR A 34 3.71 -16.73 -16.10
C THR A 34 4.06 -18.08 -15.50
N TYR A 35 4.10 -18.19 -14.17
CA TYR A 35 4.54 -19.41 -13.47
C TYR A 35 3.38 -20.29 -12.96
N ALA A 36 2.14 -19.82 -13.00
CA ALA A 36 1.00 -20.51 -12.38
C ALA A 36 0.61 -21.87 -12.99
N ALA A 37 1.13 -22.20 -14.16
CA ALA A 37 0.76 -23.42 -14.88
C ALA A 37 1.32 -24.69 -14.24
N ASN A 38 2.48 -24.61 -13.57
CA ASN A 38 3.21 -25.75 -13.04
C ASN A 38 3.41 -25.62 -11.53
N ARG A 39 3.73 -26.75 -10.90
CA ARG A 39 4.01 -26.83 -9.45
C ARG A 39 5.49 -26.57 -9.20
N ILE A 40 5.76 -25.64 -8.33
CA ILE A 40 7.12 -25.24 -7.94
C ILE A 40 7.76 -26.31 -7.03
N GLU A 41 6.95 -27.01 -6.23
CA GLU A 41 7.41 -28.02 -5.27
C GLU A 41 8.11 -29.22 -5.90
N ASP A 42 7.93 -29.43 -7.21
CA ASP A 42 8.53 -30.53 -7.96
C ASP A 42 9.32 -30.04 -9.18
N ASP A 43 9.97 -28.90 -9.06
CA ASP A 43 10.78 -28.27 -10.11
C ASP A 43 10.01 -28.07 -11.42
N ASP A 44 8.77 -27.61 -11.32
CA ASP A 44 7.86 -27.34 -12.43
C ASP A 44 7.54 -28.57 -13.31
N SER A 45 7.74 -29.78 -12.78
CA SER A 45 7.56 -31.01 -13.54
C SER A 45 6.10 -31.46 -13.67
N SER A 46 5.22 -31.00 -12.80
CA SER A 46 3.79 -31.36 -12.78
C SER A 46 2.89 -30.14 -12.96
N PRO A 47 1.68 -30.30 -13.54
CA PRO A 47 0.67 -29.24 -13.58
C PRO A 47 0.26 -28.76 -12.20
N ALA A 48 0.05 -27.46 -12.05
CA ALA A 48 -0.44 -26.85 -10.81
C ALA A 48 -1.88 -27.33 -10.50
N TRP A 49 -2.21 -27.43 -9.21
CA TRP A 49 -3.59 -27.76 -8.78
C TRP A 49 -4.57 -26.62 -9.06
N TRP A 50 -4.08 -25.37 -9.05
CA TRP A 50 -4.85 -24.16 -9.33
C TRP A 50 -4.11 -23.30 -10.37
N PRO A 51 -4.11 -23.71 -11.66
CA PRO A 51 -3.31 -23.03 -12.69
C PRO A 51 -3.86 -21.66 -13.09
N GLN A 52 -5.09 -21.36 -12.67
CA GLN A 52 -5.75 -20.10 -13.00
C GLN A 52 -5.62 -19.12 -11.85
N ILE A 53 -4.93 -18.01 -12.09
CA ILE A 53 -4.74 -16.94 -11.11
C ILE A 53 -6.00 -16.12 -10.94
N HIS A 54 -6.45 -15.96 -9.70
CA HIS A 54 -7.48 -15.01 -9.31
C HIS A 54 -6.85 -13.68 -8.92
N SER A 55 -7.31 -12.57 -9.50
CA SER A 55 -6.86 -11.23 -9.16
C SER A 55 -7.97 -10.44 -8.45
N PHE A 56 -7.59 -9.66 -7.44
CA PHE A 56 -8.54 -8.95 -6.58
C PHE A 56 -8.21 -7.46 -6.53
N ALA A 57 -9.23 -6.64 -6.76
CA ALA A 57 -9.22 -5.19 -6.57
C ALA A 57 -10.41 -4.77 -5.72
N ILE A 58 -10.29 -3.67 -4.99
CA ILE A 58 -11.41 -3.08 -4.25
C ILE A 58 -11.41 -1.56 -4.40
N GLY A 59 -12.59 -0.96 -4.46
CA GLY A 59 -12.77 0.48 -4.50
C GLY A 59 -14.22 0.90 -4.27
N LEU A 60 -14.43 2.19 -4.13
CA LEU A 60 -15.76 2.78 -4.26
C LEU A 60 -16.22 2.67 -5.71
N ASP A 61 -17.51 2.79 -5.93
CA ASP A 61 -18.04 2.84 -7.29
C ASP A 61 -17.38 3.96 -8.12
N GLY A 62 -16.95 3.63 -9.33
CA GLY A 62 -16.18 4.55 -10.19
C GLY A 62 -14.72 4.75 -9.81
N SER A 63 -14.16 3.93 -8.94
CA SER A 63 -12.74 3.97 -8.54
C SER A 63 -11.80 3.83 -9.76
N PRO A 64 -10.77 4.69 -9.89
CA PRO A 64 -9.80 4.59 -10.98
C PRO A 64 -8.97 3.30 -10.91
N ASP A 65 -8.72 2.78 -9.72
CA ASP A 65 -7.98 1.53 -9.53
C ASP A 65 -8.76 0.32 -10.04
N LEU A 66 -10.09 0.29 -9.86
CA LEU A 66 -10.91 -0.81 -10.40
C LEU A 66 -10.85 -0.88 -11.92
N ALA A 67 -10.89 0.27 -12.60
CA ALA A 67 -10.79 0.31 -14.06
C ALA A 67 -9.39 -0.11 -14.56
N ALA A 68 -8.33 0.38 -13.91
CA ALA A 68 -6.96 0.03 -14.25
C ALA A 68 -6.67 -1.47 -13.97
N ALA A 69 -7.13 -1.99 -12.83
CA ALA A 69 -6.99 -3.40 -12.48
C ALA A 69 -7.67 -4.31 -13.52
N LYS A 70 -8.87 -3.94 -13.97
CA LYS A 70 -9.58 -4.68 -15.04
C LYS A 70 -8.77 -4.72 -16.33
N THR A 71 -8.17 -3.59 -16.73
CA THR A 71 -7.33 -3.52 -17.94
C THR A 71 -6.13 -4.48 -17.84
N VAL A 72 -5.45 -4.51 -16.69
CA VAL A 72 -4.34 -5.45 -16.48
C VAL A 72 -4.82 -6.88 -16.46
N ALA A 73 -5.89 -7.17 -15.74
CA ALA A 73 -6.43 -8.53 -15.60
C ALA A 73 -6.81 -9.13 -16.97
N ASP A 74 -7.42 -8.34 -17.85
CA ASP A 74 -7.75 -8.75 -19.21
C ASP A 74 -6.50 -9.02 -20.06
N HIS A 75 -5.44 -8.23 -19.86
CA HIS A 75 -4.17 -8.39 -20.57
C HIS A 75 -3.43 -9.67 -20.15
N ILE A 76 -3.36 -9.95 -18.84
CA ILE A 76 -2.63 -11.13 -18.30
C ILE A 76 -3.49 -12.40 -18.23
N GLY A 77 -4.79 -12.31 -18.53
CA GLY A 77 -5.71 -13.46 -18.55
C GLY A 77 -6.08 -14.01 -17.15
N SER A 78 -6.03 -13.20 -16.10
CA SER A 78 -6.45 -13.61 -14.75
C SER A 78 -7.98 -13.59 -14.59
N VAL A 79 -8.50 -14.41 -13.66
CA VAL A 79 -9.91 -14.33 -13.22
C VAL A 79 -10.05 -13.13 -12.29
N HIS A 80 -10.57 -12.04 -12.81
CA HIS A 80 -10.62 -10.78 -12.08
C HIS A 80 -11.88 -10.63 -11.21
N HIS A 81 -11.67 -10.20 -9.96
CA HIS A 81 -12.70 -9.85 -9.00
C HIS A 81 -12.58 -8.37 -8.61
N GLY A 82 -13.26 -7.50 -9.33
CA GLY A 82 -13.43 -6.09 -8.96
C GLY A 82 -14.53 -5.97 -7.89
N LEU A 83 -14.13 -5.65 -6.67
CA LEU A 83 -15.01 -5.57 -5.51
C LEU A 83 -15.36 -4.12 -5.21
N THR A 84 -16.62 -3.82 -4.95
CA THR A 84 -17.04 -2.52 -4.48
C THR A 84 -17.39 -2.54 -3.00
N PHE A 85 -17.19 -1.42 -2.33
CA PHE A 85 -17.70 -1.16 -1.00
C PHE A 85 -18.32 0.24 -0.94
N THR A 86 -19.21 0.45 0.00
CA THR A 86 -19.82 1.76 0.28
C THR A 86 -19.04 2.48 1.38
N VAL A 87 -19.12 3.82 1.41
CA VAL A 87 -18.55 4.61 2.51
C VAL A 87 -19.06 4.11 3.87
N GLN A 88 -20.35 3.77 3.95
CA GLN A 88 -20.95 3.28 5.20
C GLN A 88 -20.34 1.94 5.63
N GLU A 89 -20.15 0.98 4.72
CA GLU A 89 -19.47 -0.28 5.05
C GLU A 89 -18.05 -0.03 5.57
N GLY A 90 -17.34 0.95 4.99
CA GLY A 90 -16.02 1.35 5.47
C GLY A 90 -16.06 1.96 6.88
N LEU A 91 -17.01 2.87 7.14
CA LEU A 91 -17.19 3.50 8.45
C LEU A 91 -17.57 2.47 9.53
N ASP A 92 -18.44 1.54 9.21
CA ASP A 92 -18.88 0.46 10.12
C ASP A 92 -17.72 -0.49 10.47
N ALA A 93 -16.77 -0.68 9.56
CA ALA A 93 -15.62 -1.56 9.77
C ALA A 93 -14.50 -0.92 10.61
N LEU A 94 -14.48 0.41 10.82
CA LEU A 94 -13.35 1.11 11.45
C LEU A 94 -12.96 0.53 12.82
N ARG A 95 -13.94 0.16 13.63
CA ARG A 95 -13.72 -0.39 14.97
C ARG A 95 -12.96 -1.73 14.89
N ASP A 96 -13.39 -2.62 14.02
CA ASP A 96 -12.75 -3.91 13.81
C ASP A 96 -11.37 -3.75 13.16
N VAL A 97 -11.23 -2.83 12.21
CA VAL A 97 -9.95 -2.50 11.57
C VAL A 97 -8.94 -2.04 12.61
N ILE A 98 -9.28 -1.07 13.46
CA ILE A 98 -8.39 -0.56 14.51
C ILE A 98 -7.99 -1.69 15.48
N TYR A 99 -8.94 -2.57 15.84
CA TYR A 99 -8.65 -3.73 16.67
C TYR A 99 -7.63 -4.68 16.01
N HIS A 100 -7.85 -5.07 14.76
CA HIS A 100 -7.00 -6.04 14.08
C HIS A 100 -5.64 -5.49 13.65
N ILE A 101 -5.60 -4.21 13.23
CA ILE A 101 -4.34 -3.58 12.82
C ILE A 101 -3.50 -3.12 14.02
N GLU A 102 -4.15 -2.92 15.19
CA GLU A 102 -3.49 -2.52 16.45
C GLU A 102 -2.75 -1.18 16.33
N THR A 103 -3.35 -0.24 15.60
CA THR A 103 -2.82 1.12 15.42
C THR A 103 -3.94 2.15 15.37
N TYR A 104 -3.59 3.40 15.60
CA TYR A 104 -4.43 4.58 15.35
C TYR A 104 -3.77 5.57 14.39
N ASP A 105 -2.71 5.13 13.68
CA ASP A 105 -2.11 5.93 12.62
C ASP A 105 -3.12 6.20 11.51
N VAL A 106 -3.36 7.48 11.22
CA VAL A 106 -4.43 7.93 10.34
C VAL A 106 -4.28 7.37 8.94
N THR A 107 -3.08 7.41 8.38
CA THR A 107 -2.80 6.94 7.01
C THR A 107 -2.96 5.43 6.92
N THR A 108 -2.45 4.71 7.90
CA THR A 108 -2.58 3.25 7.97
C THR A 108 -4.03 2.81 8.06
N ILE A 109 -4.86 3.44 8.90
CA ILE A 109 -6.28 3.07 9.03
C ILE A 109 -7.06 3.36 7.75
N ARG A 110 -6.83 4.50 7.09
CA ARG A 110 -7.46 4.84 5.81
C ARG A 110 -7.25 3.76 4.74
N ALA A 111 -6.04 3.26 4.65
CA ALA A 111 -5.66 2.23 3.68
C ALA A 111 -6.03 0.81 4.13
N SER A 112 -5.98 0.52 5.44
CA SER A 112 -6.35 -0.80 5.98
C SER A 112 -7.82 -1.14 5.81
N THR A 113 -8.71 -0.15 5.89
CA THR A 113 -10.16 -0.39 5.86
C THR A 113 -10.63 -1.06 4.56
N PRO A 114 -10.33 -0.54 3.36
CA PRO A 114 -10.69 -1.24 2.13
C PRO A 114 -9.98 -2.59 2.00
N MET A 115 -8.72 -2.71 2.41
CA MET A 115 -7.98 -3.98 2.38
C MET A 115 -8.61 -5.03 3.29
N TYR A 116 -9.04 -4.66 4.49
CA TYR A 116 -9.76 -5.54 5.42
C TYR A 116 -11.08 -6.04 4.82
N LEU A 117 -11.85 -5.15 4.17
CA LEU A 117 -13.11 -5.51 3.51
C LEU A 117 -12.87 -6.44 2.31
N MET A 118 -11.80 -6.20 1.54
CA MET A 118 -11.37 -7.06 0.44
C MET A 118 -11.01 -8.46 0.96
N ALA A 119 -10.20 -8.54 2.01
CA ALA A 119 -9.79 -9.80 2.62
C ALA A 119 -10.99 -10.67 3.05
N ARG A 120 -12.03 -10.05 3.61
CA ARG A 120 -13.30 -10.75 3.93
C ARG A 120 -13.91 -11.43 2.70
N LYS A 121 -13.93 -10.75 1.57
CA LYS A 121 -14.48 -11.28 0.31
C LYS A 121 -13.59 -12.38 -0.26
N ILE A 122 -12.27 -12.20 -0.25
CA ILE A 122 -11.29 -13.20 -0.69
C ILE A 122 -11.44 -14.48 0.13
N LYS A 123 -11.56 -14.36 1.46
CA LYS A 123 -11.82 -15.50 2.35
C LYS A 123 -13.07 -16.27 2.01
N ALA A 124 -14.17 -15.56 1.68
CA ALA A 124 -15.45 -16.17 1.31
C ALA A 124 -15.35 -16.96 -0.01
N MET A 125 -14.39 -16.65 -0.88
CA MET A 125 -14.11 -17.40 -2.12
C MET A 125 -13.19 -18.61 -1.91
N GLY A 126 -12.78 -18.89 -0.66
CA GLY A 126 -11.93 -20.04 -0.35
C GLY A 126 -10.43 -19.82 -0.56
N ILE A 127 -9.99 -18.65 -0.98
CA ILE A 127 -8.59 -18.30 -1.16
C ILE A 127 -7.91 -18.13 0.21
N LYS A 128 -6.69 -18.63 0.33
CA LYS A 128 -5.92 -18.66 1.59
C LYS A 128 -4.63 -17.88 1.56
N MET A 129 -4.13 -17.55 0.38
CA MET A 129 -2.89 -16.81 0.20
C MET A 129 -3.04 -15.83 -0.96
N VAL A 130 -2.41 -14.67 -0.84
CA VAL A 130 -2.33 -13.67 -1.90
C VAL A 130 -0.92 -13.11 -2.01
N LEU A 131 -0.50 -12.80 -3.25
CA LEU A 131 0.71 -12.00 -3.50
C LEU A 131 0.33 -10.53 -3.60
N SER A 132 1.21 -9.66 -3.11
CA SER A 132 1.05 -8.20 -3.12
C SER A 132 2.30 -7.50 -3.65
N GLY A 133 2.12 -6.31 -4.22
CA GLY A 133 3.19 -5.44 -4.71
C GLY A 133 3.81 -4.53 -3.64
N GLU A 134 3.55 -4.76 -2.36
CA GLU A 134 4.12 -3.96 -1.26
C GLU A 134 5.65 -4.01 -1.24
N GLY A 135 6.28 -2.91 -0.86
CA GLY A 135 7.75 -2.77 -0.78
C GLY A 135 8.39 -2.12 -2.01
N ALA A 136 7.74 -2.13 -3.16
CA ALA A 136 8.30 -1.55 -4.38
C ALA A 136 8.53 -0.04 -4.29
N ASP A 137 7.62 0.69 -3.66
CA ASP A 137 7.70 2.15 -3.51
C ASP A 137 8.88 2.55 -2.62
N GLU A 138 9.14 1.81 -1.57
CA GLU A 138 10.22 2.04 -0.63
C GLU A 138 11.60 1.74 -1.25
N ILE A 139 11.70 0.65 -2.00
CA ILE A 139 12.95 0.19 -2.61
C ILE A 139 13.37 1.07 -3.78
N PHE A 140 12.40 1.51 -4.59
CA PHE A 140 12.64 2.20 -5.86
C PHE A 140 12.20 3.68 -5.86
N GLY A 141 11.85 4.24 -4.71
CA GLY A 141 11.45 5.64 -4.58
C GLY A 141 10.18 5.95 -5.38
N GLY A 142 9.13 5.14 -5.19
CA GLY A 142 7.88 5.25 -5.97
C GLY A 142 6.92 6.34 -5.52
N TYR A 143 7.08 6.90 -4.33
CA TYR A 143 6.25 8.01 -3.85
C TYR A 143 6.60 9.32 -4.57
N LEU A 144 5.60 10.14 -4.87
CA LEU A 144 5.78 11.34 -5.71
C LEU A 144 6.78 12.36 -5.13
N TYR A 145 6.95 12.41 -3.81
CA TYR A 145 7.93 13.32 -3.22
C TYR A 145 9.39 12.97 -3.58
N PHE A 146 9.68 11.73 -3.99
CA PHE A 146 11.02 11.35 -4.45
C PHE A 146 11.49 12.11 -5.70
N HIS A 147 10.56 12.71 -6.48
CA HIS A 147 10.90 13.63 -7.56
C HIS A 147 11.69 14.87 -7.08
N LYS A 148 11.60 15.19 -5.78
CA LYS A 148 12.31 16.32 -5.16
C LYS A 148 13.58 15.89 -4.42
N ALA A 149 13.99 14.63 -4.52
CA ALA A 149 15.24 14.17 -3.93
C ALA A 149 16.43 14.98 -4.51
N PRO A 150 17.23 15.67 -3.66
CA PRO A 150 18.22 16.60 -4.16
C PRO A 150 19.42 15.92 -4.85
N ASN A 151 19.67 14.67 -4.51
CA ASN A 151 20.77 13.88 -5.08
C ASN A 151 20.57 12.39 -4.79
N ALA A 152 21.41 11.55 -5.42
CA ALA A 152 21.33 10.09 -5.30
C ALA A 152 21.59 9.55 -3.88
N ARG A 153 22.39 10.26 -3.06
CA ARG A 153 22.65 9.87 -1.68
C ARG A 153 21.42 10.08 -0.82
N GLU A 154 20.81 11.24 -0.85
CA GLU A 154 19.60 11.57 -0.09
C GLU A 154 18.42 10.65 -0.52
N PHE A 155 18.30 10.38 -1.83
CA PHE A 155 17.34 9.41 -2.36
C PHE A 155 17.53 8.04 -1.72
N HIS A 156 18.78 7.52 -1.69
CA HIS A 156 19.08 6.21 -1.11
C HIS A 156 18.84 6.18 0.40
N GLU A 157 19.29 7.19 1.13
CA GLU A 157 19.08 7.28 2.58
C GLU A 157 17.60 7.28 2.93
N GLU A 158 16.75 7.91 2.11
CA GLU A 158 15.31 7.87 2.29
C GLU A 158 14.73 6.48 2.01
N THR A 159 15.16 5.79 0.96
CA THR A 159 14.72 4.40 0.72
C THR A 159 15.07 3.49 1.90
N VAL A 160 16.24 3.64 2.50
CA VAL A 160 16.65 2.90 3.70
C VAL A 160 15.71 3.22 4.88
N ARG A 161 15.51 4.52 5.19
CA ARG A 161 14.60 4.95 6.28
C ARG A 161 13.19 4.37 6.12
N LYS A 162 12.68 4.31 4.88
CA LYS A 162 11.37 3.75 4.58
C LYS A 162 11.32 2.25 4.81
N ILE A 163 12.31 1.50 4.33
CA ILE A 163 12.39 0.05 4.50
C ILE A 163 12.50 -0.32 5.99
N GLU A 164 13.34 0.37 6.76
CA GLU A 164 13.51 0.11 8.19
C GLU A 164 12.21 0.29 9.00
N ARG A 165 11.32 1.17 8.57
CA ARG A 165 10.04 1.47 9.25
C ARG A 165 8.82 0.79 8.62
N LEU A 166 8.99 0.09 7.50
CA LEU A 166 7.90 -0.47 6.71
C LEU A 166 7.02 -1.44 7.52
N HIS A 167 7.60 -2.17 8.47
CA HIS A 167 6.90 -3.08 9.37
C HIS A 167 5.88 -2.39 10.29
N LEU A 168 6.00 -1.07 10.52
CA LEU A 168 5.07 -0.28 11.35
C LEU A 168 3.85 0.23 10.58
N PHE A 169 3.92 0.29 9.25
CA PHE A 169 2.91 0.93 8.39
C PHE A 169 2.39 -0.03 7.31
N ASP A 170 2.95 -0.01 6.11
CA ASP A 170 2.38 -0.73 4.96
C ASP A 170 2.45 -2.25 5.10
N CYS A 171 3.53 -2.81 5.65
CA CYS A 171 3.60 -4.24 5.94
C CYS A 171 2.64 -4.64 7.07
N ALA A 172 2.50 -3.81 8.14
CA ALA A 172 1.51 -4.08 9.18
C ALA A 172 0.10 -4.05 8.61
N ARG A 173 -0.22 -3.06 7.79
CA ARG A 173 -1.48 -2.94 7.06
C ARG A 173 -1.77 -4.19 6.23
N ALA A 174 -0.87 -4.55 5.31
CA ALA A 174 -1.06 -5.67 4.41
C ALA A 174 -1.20 -6.99 5.16
N ASN A 175 -0.29 -7.27 6.08
CA ASN A 175 -0.30 -8.52 6.85
C ASN A 175 -1.53 -8.62 7.75
N LYS A 176 -1.78 -7.62 8.60
CA LYS A 176 -2.84 -7.71 9.62
C LYS A 176 -4.25 -7.64 9.01
N SER A 177 -4.45 -6.88 7.92
CA SER A 177 -5.74 -6.86 7.21
C SER A 177 -6.09 -8.23 6.62
N MET A 178 -5.09 -8.94 6.06
CA MET A 178 -5.28 -10.28 5.51
C MET A 178 -5.40 -11.33 6.63
N ALA A 179 -4.52 -11.26 7.63
CA ALA A 179 -4.50 -12.19 8.76
C ALA A 179 -5.79 -12.15 9.59
N ALA A 180 -6.46 -11.01 9.70
CA ALA A 180 -7.78 -10.88 10.34
C ALA A 180 -8.83 -11.86 9.76
N TRP A 181 -8.65 -12.28 8.52
CA TRP A 181 -9.52 -13.23 7.82
C TRP A 181 -8.82 -14.57 7.55
N GLY A 182 -7.65 -14.81 8.11
CA GLY A 182 -6.87 -16.05 7.94
C GLY A 182 -6.36 -16.22 6.51
N ILE A 183 -5.92 -15.14 5.90
CA ILE A 183 -5.27 -15.12 4.58
C ILE A 183 -3.80 -14.76 4.80
N GLU A 184 -2.89 -15.49 4.18
CA GLU A 184 -1.46 -15.18 4.12
C GLU A 184 -1.20 -14.16 3.02
N ALA A 185 -0.48 -13.08 3.33
CA ALA A 185 0.02 -12.13 2.35
C ALA A 185 1.51 -12.39 2.08
N ARG A 186 1.89 -12.58 0.82
CA ARG A 186 3.29 -12.69 0.38
C ARG A 186 3.69 -11.46 -0.41
N VAL A 187 4.93 -11.02 -0.22
CA VAL A 187 5.44 -9.74 -0.72
C VAL A 187 6.77 -9.92 -1.46
N PRO A 188 6.76 -10.32 -2.74
CA PRO A 188 7.98 -10.66 -3.49
C PRO A 188 9.01 -9.54 -3.58
N PHE A 189 8.60 -8.27 -3.55
CA PHE A 189 9.54 -7.15 -3.51
C PHE A 189 10.36 -7.10 -2.21
N LEU A 190 9.88 -7.72 -1.14
CA LEU A 190 10.59 -7.81 0.15
C LEU A 190 11.26 -9.18 0.35
N ASP A 191 11.35 -10.01 -0.67
CA ASP A 191 12.22 -11.19 -0.67
C ASP A 191 13.65 -10.75 -0.38
N LEU A 192 14.34 -11.38 0.59
CA LEU A 192 15.62 -10.90 1.08
C LEU A 192 16.70 -10.86 0.00
N GLU A 193 16.77 -11.89 -0.86
CA GLU A 193 17.73 -11.92 -1.96
C GLU A 193 17.45 -10.82 -2.99
N PHE A 194 16.16 -10.62 -3.32
CA PHE A 194 15.79 -9.51 -4.21
C PHE A 194 16.09 -8.15 -3.58
N LEU A 195 15.79 -7.97 -2.30
CA LEU A 195 16.02 -6.73 -1.57
C LEU A 195 17.52 -6.38 -1.55
N ASP A 196 18.39 -7.34 -1.24
CA ASP A 196 19.84 -7.16 -1.23
C ASP A 196 20.36 -6.71 -2.62
N ILE A 197 19.90 -7.36 -3.68
CA ILE A 197 20.26 -7.00 -5.05
C ILE A 197 19.74 -5.59 -5.38
N ALA A 198 18.47 -5.31 -5.13
CA ALA A 198 17.83 -4.03 -5.45
C ALA A 198 18.45 -2.85 -4.67
N MET A 199 18.85 -3.07 -3.42
CA MET A 199 19.49 -2.04 -2.60
C MET A 199 21.00 -1.89 -2.92
N SER A 200 21.63 -2.89 -3.51
CA SER A 200 23.02 -2.79 -4.02
C SER A 200 23.14 -2.03 -5.33
N LEU A 201 22.04 -1.80 -6.06
CA LEU A 201 22.06 -1.00 -7.29
C LEU A 201 22.53 0.43 -6.98
N SER A 202 23.30 1.00 -7.92
CA SER A 202 23.70 2.41 -7.79
C SER A 202 22.45 3.30 -7.55
N PRO A 203 22.44 4.11 -6.50
CA PRO A 203 21.33 5.03 -6.25
C PRO A 203 21.01 5.95 -7.43
N SER A 204 22.03 6.31 -8.24
CA SER A 204 21.85 7.10 -9.45
C SER A 204 21.03 6.39 -10.53
N ALA A 205 20.98 5.06 -10.54
CA ALA A 205 20.14 4.28 -11.46
C ALA A 205 18.65 4.35 -11.10
N LYS A 206 18.35 4.58 -9.81
CA LYS A 206 16.99 4.70 -9.27
C LYS A 206 16.52 6.15 -9.15
N LEU A 207 17.45 7.11 -9.10
CA LEU A 207 17.15 8.54 -8.96
C LEU A 207 16.30 9.03 -10.14
N ILE A 208 15.25 9.78 -9.82
CA ILE A 208 14.37 10.39 -10.80
C ILE A 208 15.08 11.63 -11.36
N THR A 209 15.20 11.68 -12.68
CA THR A 209 15.84 12.78 -13.42
C THR A 209 14.87 13.31 -14.47
N PRO A 210 15.07 14.53 -15.01
CA PRO A 210 14.19 15.07 -16.05
C PRO A 210 13.98 14.08 -17.20
N GLY A 211 12.74 13.88 -17.59
CA GLY A 211 12.33 12.91 -18.62
C GLY A 211 12.21 11.46 -18.13
N LYS A 212 12.35 11.19 -16.83
CA LYS A 212 12.13 9.87 -16.24
C LYS A 212 11.03 9.91 -15.20
N LEU A 213 10.26 8.84 -15.10
CA LEU A 213 9.26 8.64 -14.07
C LEU A 213 9.87 7.96 -12.83
N GLU A 214 9.13 7.99 -11.72
CA GLU A 214 9.43 7.15 -10.57
C GLU A 214 9.46 5.67 -11.00
N LYS A 215 10.36 4.89 -10.41
CA LYS A 215 10.55 3.45 -10.70
C LYS A 215 10.85 3.15 -12.18
N GLN A 216 11.53 4.05 -12.90
CA GLN A 216 11.82 3.88 -14.33
C GLN A 216 12.49 2.53 -14.62
N ILE A 217 13.39 2.08 -13.77
CA ILE A 217 14.08 0.77 -13.92
C ILE A 217 13.08 -0.40 -13.94
N LEU A 218 12.00 -0.36 -13.17
CA LEU A 218 10.94 -1.37 -13.19
C LEU A 218 10.08 -1.23 -14.46
N ARG A 219 9.76 0.00 -14.85
CA ARG A 219 8.97 0.28 -16.06
C ARG A 219 9.67 -0.26 -17.31
N ASP A 220 11.00 -0.04 -17.40
CA ASP A 220 11.81 -0.52 -18.52
C ASP A 220 11.97 -2.05 -18.51
N ALA A 221 12.20 -2.64 -17.32
CA ALA A 221 12.43 -4.08 -17.20
C ALA A 221 11.17 -4.92 -17.49
N PHE A 222 9.96 -4.38 -17.29
CA PHE A 222 8.70 -5.10 -17.45
C PHE A 222 7.77 -4.48 -18.50
N ALA A 223 8.31 -3.63 -19.38
CA ALA A 223 7.52 -2.93 -20.41
C ALA A 223 6.72 -3.89 -21.31
N ASP A 224 7.33 -5.01 -21.70
CA ASP A 224 6.73 -5.99 -22.59
C ASP A 224 5.64 -6.86 -21.92
N MET A 225 5.57 -6.84 -20.60
CA MET A 225 4.61 -7.65 -19.81
C MET A 225 3.33 -6.91 -19.46
N LEU A 226 3.28 -5.59 -19.65
CA LEU A 226 2.19 -4.74 -19.20
C LEU A 226 1.59 -3.91 -20.32
N PRO A 227 0.29 -3.56 -20.26
CA PRO A 227 -0.26 -2.54 -21.14
C PRO A 227 0.50 -1.22 -21.01
N GLU A 228 0.74 -0.53 -22.13
CA GLU A 228 1.47 0.75 -22.14
C GLU A 228 0.84 1.80 -21.21
N SER A 229 -0.49 1.86 -21.15
CA SER A 229 -1.23 2.74 -20.24
C SER A 229 -0.93 2.49 -18.76
N ILE A 230 -0.57 1.27 -18.40
CA ILE A 230 -0.20 0.88 -17.03
C ILE A 230 1.30 1.11 -16.80
N ALA A 231 2.13 0.74 -17.77
CA ALA A 231 3.57 0.98 -17.70
C ALA A 231 3.93 2.47 -17.55
N LYS A 232 3.08 3.38 -18.06
CA LYS A 232 3.22 4.84 -17.94
C LYS A 232 2.30 5.48 -16.89
N ARG A 233 1.49 4.69 -16.18
CA ARG A 233 0.53 5.22 -15.17
C ARG A 233 1.28 5.91 -14.04
N GLN A 234 0.80 7.10 -13.66
CA GLN A 234 1.26 7.82 -12.48
C GLN A 234 0.96 7.02 -11.21
N LYS A 235 1.88 7.08 -10.24
CA LYS A 235 1.67 6.51 -8.91
C LYS A 235 0.47 7.14 -8.23
N GLU A 236 -0.44 6.28 -7.77
CA GLU A 236 -1.51 6.63 -6.84
C GLU A 236 -1.32 5.87 -5.52
N GLN A 237 -1.58 6.51 -4.40
CA GLN A 237 -1.64 5.82 -3.12
C GLN A 237 -2.92 4.96 -3.07
N PHE A 238 -2.85 3.82 -2.41
CA PHE A 238 -4.00 2.92 -2.30
C PHE A 238 -5.23 3.60 -1.68
N SER A 239 -5.05 4.42 -0.64
CA SER A 239 -6.15 5.20 -0.02
C SER A 239 -6.79 6.24 -0.95
N ASP A 240 -6.10 6.69 -1.98
CA ASP A 240 -6.61 7.59 -3.02
C ASP A 240 -7.21 6.81 -4.19
N GLY A 241 -6.54 5.76 -4.64
CA GLY A 241 -6.93 4.90 -5.76
C GLY A 241 -8.26 4.18 -5.56
N VAL A 242 -8.59 3.83 -4.32
CA VAL A 242 -9.90 3.22 -3.98
C VAL A 242 -11.08 4.19 -4.13
N GLY A 243 -10.82 5.49 -4.28
CA GLY A 243 -11.84 6.53 -4.50
C GLY A 243 -11.54 7.80 -3.72
N TYR A 244 -11.42 8.92 -4.43
CA TYR A 244 -10.99 10.20 -3.85
C TYR A 244 -11.90 10.72 -2.72
N SER A 245 -13.19 10.38 -2.73
CA SER A 245 -14.12 10.76 -1.66
C SER A 245 -13.91 10.00 -0.34
N TRP A 246 -13.21 8.87 -0.35
CA TRP A 246 -13.02 8.03 0.84
C TRP A 246 -12.40 8.80 2.01
N ILE A 247 -11.26 9.45 1.77
CA ILE A 247 -10.56 10.23 2.80
C ILE A 247 -11.41 11.41 3.28
N ASP A 248 -12.11 12.09 2.38
CA ASP A 248 -12.94 13.25 2.72
C ASP A 248 -14.12 12.84 3.60
N GLN A 249 -14.73 11.68 3.32
CA GLN A 249 -15.82 11.14 4.14
C GLN A 249 -15.35 10.69 5.52
N LEU A 250 -14.15 10.11 5.66
CA LEU A 250 -13.57 9.79 6.96
C LEU A 250 -13.34 11.04 7.80
N ARG A 251 -12.79 12.09 7.19
CA ARG A 251 -12.59 13.40 7.86
C ARG A 251 -13.90 14.02 8.30
N ALA A 252 -14.91 14.03 7.43
CA ALA A 252 -16.24 14.55 7.74
C ALA A 252 -16.88 13.78 8.90
N HIS A 253 -16.85 12.45 8.85
CA HIS A 253 -17.36 11.58 9.90
C HIS A 253 -16.71 11.84 11.27
N ALA A 254 -15.41 12.03 11.30
CA ALA A 254 -14.69 12.36 12.52
C ALA A 254 -15.02 13.78 13.02
N ALA A 255 -15.13 14.76 12.09
CA ALA A 255 -15.45 16.15 12.43
C ALA A 255 -16.84 16.31 13.09
N GLU A 256 -17.81 15.45 12.73
CA GLU A 256 -19.13 15.41 13.36
C GLU A 256 -19.11 14.85 14.79
N ARG A 257 -18.11 14.03 15.14
CA ARG A 257 -18.04 13.30 16.43
C ARG A 257 -17.05 13.87 17.42
N VAL A 258 -16.09 14.64 16.95
CA VAL A 258 -15.03 15.23 17.76
C VAL A 258 -15.17 16.75 17.74
N THR A 259 -15.45 17.32 18.91
CA THR A 259 -15.60 18.77 19.08
C THR A 259 -14.24 19.47 19.20
N ASP A 260 -14.20 20.79 19.01
CA ASP A 260 -12.99 21.58 19.28
C ASP A 260 -12.60 21.54 20.76
N ALA A 261 -13.60 21.42 21.67
CA ALA A 261 -13.33 21.24 23.09
C ALA A 261 -12.64 19.89 23.40
N ASP A 262 -12.95 18.83 22.65
CA ASP A 262 -12.24 17.55 22.75
C ASP A 262 -10.79 17.71 22.30
N MET A 263 -10.56 18.37 21.16
CA MET A 263 -9.22 18.64 20.65
C MET A 263 -8.38 19.47 21.63
N ASN A 264 -8.96 20.50 22.26
CA ASN A 264 -8.26 21.32 23.25
C ASN A 264 -7.86 20.51 24.51
N ARG A 265 -8.50 19.39 24.76
CA ARG A 265 -8.23 18.49 25.89
C ARG A 265 -7.45 17.23 25.47
N ALA A 266 -7.10 17.08 24.20
CA ALA A 266 -6.50 15.86 23.66
C ALA A 266 -5.24 15.43 24.44
N GLN A 267 -4.35 16.36 24.78
CA GLN A 267 -3.13 16.09 25.55
C GLN A 267 -3.39 15.60 26.98
N PHE A 268 -4.51 15.98 27.58
CA PHE A 268 -4.89 15.51 28.92
C PHE A 268 -5.57 14.16 28.89
N ARG A 269 -6.37 13.91 27.86
CA ARG A 269 -7.03 12.61 27.67
C ARG A 269 -6.06 11.54 27.17
N PHE A 270 -5.14 11.91 26.29
CA PHE A 270 -4.15 11.03 25.66
C PHE A 270 -2.73 11.57 25.90
N PRO A 271 -2.18 11.41 27.10
CA PRO A 271 -0.86 11.97 27.44
C PRO A 271 0.28 11.33 26.62
N VAL A 272 0.07 10.11 26.14
CA VAL A 272 1.01 9.41 25.21
C VAL A 272 0.49 9.59 23.80
N ASN A 273 1.28 10.20 22.94
CA ASN A 273 0.98 10.45 21.52
C ASN A 273 -0.39 11.13 21.32
N PRO A 274 -0.60 12.36 21.84
CA PRO A 274 -1.85 13.08 21.66
C PRO A 274 -2.11 13.33 20.16
N PRO A 275 -3.35 13.07 19.68
CA PRO A 275 -3.71 13.32 18.29
C PRO A 275 -3.75 14.83 17.99
N ASP A 276 -3.34 15.21 16.78
CA ASP A 276 -3.31 16.60 16.28
C ASP A 276 -4.49 16.92 15.34
N THR A 277 -5.28 15.91 14.96
CA THR A 277 -6.44 16.05 14.09
C THR A 277 -7.70 15.40 14.71
N LYS A 278 -8.90 15.85 14.32
CA LYS A 278 -10.15 15.23 14.74
C LYS A 278 -10.24 13.76 14.32
N GLU A 279 -9.75 13.44 13.15
CA GLU A 279 -9.69 12.05 12.65
C GLU A 279 -8.74 11.21 13.51
N GLY A 280 -7.54 11.70 13.80
CA GLY A 280 -6.61 11.04 14.71
C GLY A 280 -7.19 10.86 16.13
N TYR A 281 -7.91 11.87 16.63
CA TYR A 281 -8.60 11.78 17.91
C TYR A 281 -9.69 10.70 17.92
N PHE A 282 -10.48 10.63 16.85
CA PHE A 282 -11.52 9.62 16.70
C PHE A 282 -10.94 8.20 16.69
N TYR A 283 -9.90 7.95 15.90
CA TYR A 283 -9.23 6.64 15.86
C TYR A 283 -8.52 6.31 17.17
N ARG A 284 -7.87 7.29 17.81
CA ARG A 284 -7.25 7.13 19.12
C ARG A 284 -8.24 6.76 20.19
N SER A 285 -9.47 7.32 20.15
CA SER A 285 -10.55 7.00 21.08
C SER A 285 -10.98 5.54 20.95
N ILE A 286 -11.15 5.05 19.73
CA ILE A 286 -11.50 3.65 19.46
C ILE A 286 -10.38 2.72 19.90
N PHE A 287 -9.12 3.08 19.60
CA PHE A 287 -7.95 2.30 20.01
C PHE A 287 -7.87 2.15 21.54
N GLU A 288 -8.12 3.23 22.30
CA GLU A 288 -8.12 3.22 23.77
C GLU A 288 -9.17 2.28 24.36
N GLU A 289 -10.32 2.13 23.69
CA GLU A 289 -11.36 1.18 24.13
C GLU A 289 -10.90 -0.27 24.01
N HIS A 290 -10.11 -0.58 22.99
CA HIS A 290 -9.55 -1.93 22.76
C HIS A 290 -8.25 -2.16 23.54
N PHE A 291 -7.41 -1.14 23.65
CA PHE A 291 -6.04 -1.22 24.20
C PHE A 291 -5.78 -0.08 25.19
N PRO A 292 -6.36 -0.13 26.41
CA PRO A 292 -6.37 0.99 27.35
C PRO A 292 -5.02 1.25 28.07
N SER A 293 -3.98 0.46 27.81
CA SER A 293 -2.69 0.63 28.46
C SER A 293 -1.81 1.68 27.77
N GLU A 294 -1.06 2.46 28.54
CA GLU A 294 -0.04 3.37 27.98
C GLU A 294 1.03 2.63 27.17
N SER A 295 1.36 1.40 27.53
CA SER A 295 2.31 0.58 26.78
C SER A 295 1.81 0.28 25.38
N ALA A 296 0.53 -0.03 25.21
CA ALA A 296 -0.07 -0.21 23.89
C ALA A 296 -0.01 1.08 23.06
N ALA A 297 -0.32 2.23 23.67
CA ALA A 297 -0.22 3.52 22.99
C ALA A 297 1.22 3.84 22.53
N ARG A 298 2.23 3.42 23.29
CA ARG A 298 3.66 3.61 22.94
C ARG A 298 4.15 2.71 21.80
N CYS A 299 3.42 1.63 21.48
CA CYS A 299 3.73 0.76 20.33
C CYS A 299 3.36 1.40 18.99
N VAL A 300 2.50 2.41 19.00
CA VAL A 300 2.13 3.15 17.78
C VAL A 300 3.08 4.33 17.61
N PRO A 301 3.65 4.54 16.41
CA PRO A 301 4.54 5.68 16.14
C PRO A 301 3.90 7.01 16.51
N SER A 302 4.69 7.90 17.11
CA SER A 302 4.25 9.24 17.53
C SER A 302 4.45 10.29 16.43
N GLY A 303 3.68 11.38 16.48
CA GLY A 303 3.79 12.52 15.57
C GLY A 303 2.96 12.35 14.29
N LYS A 304 3.32 13.11 13.26
CA LYS A 304 2.67 12.97 11.94
C LYS A 304 2.98 11.59 11.37
N SER A 305 2.00 11.00 10.68
CA SER A 305 2.21 9.74 9.99
C SER A 305 3.38 9.85 9.01
N VAL A 306 4.35 8.95 9.15
CA VAL A 306 5.49 8.82 8.23
C VAL A 306 5.32 7.59 7.32
N ALA A 307 4.10 7.07 7.23
CA ALA A 307 3.78 5.95 6.35
C ALA A 307 4.23 6.21 4.91
N CYS A 308 4.13 7.45 4.46
CA CYS A 308 4.45 7.83 3.09
C CYS A 308 5.66 8.75 2.95
N SER A 309 5.92 9.66 3.90
CA SER A 309 7.07 10.60 3.85
C SER A 309 7.72 10.74 5.22
N THR A 310 9.04 10.90 5.26
CA THR A 310 9.79 11.14 6.49
C THR A 310 9.99 12.65 6.71
N PRO A 311 10.30 13.10 7.94
CA PRO A 311 10.65 14.51 8.20
C PRO A 311 11.83 14.98 7.35
N GLU A 312 12.82 14.11 7.10
CA GLU A 312 13.99 14.39 6.28
C GLU A 312 13.59 14.65 4.82
N ALA A 313 12.69 13.84 4.26
CA ALA A 313 12.19 14.03 2.90
C ALA A 313 11.29 15.27 2.78
N LEU A 314 10.55 15.63 3.82
CA LEU A 314 9.75 16.86 3.84
C LEU A 314 10.63 18.12 3.75
N ALA A 315 11.87 18.06 4.20
CA ALA A 315 12.82 19.16 4.10
C ALA A 315 13.41 19.34 2.69
N TRP A 316 13.15 18.44 1.73
CA TRP A 316 13.68 18.56 0.37
C TRP A 316 13.04 19.68 -0.45
N ASP A 317 11.82 20.07 -0.11
CA ASP A 317 11.11 21.14 -0.83
C ASP A 317 10.23 21.94 0.13
N ALA A 318 10.41 23.27 0.13
CA ALA A 318 9.64 24.17 0.99
C ALA A 318 8.12 24.10 0.75
N SER A 319 7.67 23.66 -0.43
CA SER A 319 6.25 23.46 -0.73
C SER A 319 5.60 22.33 0.11
N PHE A 320 6.40 21.48 0.73
CA PHE A 320 5.92 20.42 1.62
C PHE A 320 5.64 20.91 3.05
N GLU A 321 6.14 22.09 3.43
CA GLU A 321 5.93 22.67 4.75
C GLU A 321 4.46 23.05 4.97
N GLY A 322 3.84 22.48 6.00
CA GLY A 322 2.45 22.79 6.39
C GLY A 322 1.37 22.22 5.45
N GLY A 323 1.75 21.48 4.41
CA GLY A 323 0.84 20.85 3.44
C GLY A 323 0.27 19.49 3.88
N ALA A 324 -0.61 18.93 3.04
CA ALA A 324 -0.97 17.53 3.12
C ALA A 324 0.25 16.65 2.76
N ASP A 325 0.20 15.36 3.12
CA ASP A 325 1.26 14.41 2.82
C ASP A 325 1.66 14.45 1.32
N PRO A 326 2.93 14.76 0.97
CA PRO A 326 3.37 14.94 -0.41
C PRO A 326 3.57 13.63 -1.18
N SER A 327 3.26 12.48 -0.61
CA SER A 327 3.38 11.19 -1.30
C SER A 327 2.21 10.87 -2.24
N GLY A 328 1.11 11.64 -2.17
CA GLY A 328 -0.11 11.45 -2.96
C GLY A 328 -0.67 12.75 -3.55
N ARG A 329 -1.96 13.00 -3.34
CA ARG A 329 -2.71 14.13 -3.94
C ARG A 329 -2.08 15.52 -3.83
N ALA A 330 -1.25 15.75 -2.80
CA ALA A 330 -0.63 17.05 -2.56
C ALA A 330 0.37 17.47 -3.64
N VAL A 331 0.88 16.52 -4.42
CA VAL A 331 1.87 16.75 -5.49
C VAL A 331 1.29 16.50 -6.90
N LYS A 332 0.05 16.88 -7.10
CA LYS A 332 -0.58 16.85 -8.43
C LYS A 332 0.22 17.71 -9.41
N GLY A 333 0.49 17.18 -10.58
CA GLY A 333 1.17 17.89 -11.66
C GLY A 333 2.66 17.53 -11.83
N ILE A 334 3.29 16.81 -10.89
CA ILE A 334 4.68 16.36 -11.06
C ILE A 334 4.88 15.57 -12.36
N HIS A 335 3.92 14.74 -12.73
CA HIS A 335 3.98 14.00 -14.00
C HIS A 335 3.77 14.88 -15.23
N ALA A 336 3.03 15.99 -15.13
CA ALA A 336 2.87 16.92 -16.25
C ALA A 336 4.19 17.62 -16.61
N ASP A 337 5.08 17.78 -15.63
CA ASP A 337 6.42 18.34 -15.82
C ASP A 337 7.45 17.31 -16.30
N ALA A 338 7.11 16.01 -16.23
CA ALA A 338 7.98 14.90 -16.61
C ALA A 338 7.78 14.41 -18.05
N TYR A 339 6.70 14.83 -18.73
CA TYR A 339 6.38 14.61 -20.12
C TYR A 339 6.42 15.94 -20.88
#